data_094d430d79e3d8af19a3cb22b8a3c06c
#
_entry.id   094d430d79e3d8af19a3cb22b8a3c06c
#
_cell.length_a   1.000
_cell.length_b   1.000
_cell.length_c   1.000
_cell.angle_alpha   90.00
_cell.angle_beta   90.00
_cell.angle_gamma   90.00
#
_symmetry.space_group_name_H-M   'P 1'
#
loop_
_entity.id
_entity.type
_entity.pdbx_description
1 polymer ?
#
loop_
_entity_poly.entity_id
_entity_poly.type
_entity_poly.pdbx_seq_one_letter_code
_entity_poly.pdbx_strand_id
1 'polypeptide(L)'
;MSSVSGGSLATAYYVTKKPPKSEPMLVQDALSPRYREFFSAYKTTMQSNFQRSAVFRQLVFFRALNPTKLAYSLSEVWDSEFLGDMTFAQLYEREQRGDIPRVILNGTVYNSGRRFAFTTLPASDFDYDFIELLTKELKKPNRPVPVTPEGLAIIQKGLEKSSRQFLPLSFERIGADYRNLRLSLAVATSASFPPVVGPVTYQVAGRPAYLHIGDGGLFDNLGTESLTTLFLKKIPQGSSKSGLIIVIDTSFPFDAGGPELDKSEKGFEVFRDDPSRIVGIMEERANTYQTLLWHSLRTEGVVLPDFAHLRIEVLKHVDADWSGYQDLPDVCREDFPPDVTPAQIKQAVSQIPTLFKIKTPCHGALLEKAARKVVEQHRPRIVNFIKDHTQKP
;
A
#
# COMPACT_ATOMS: atom_id res chain seq x y z
N MET A 1 -9.32 1.88 -4.29
CA MET A 1 -8.20 2.04 -3.34
C MET A 1 -7.41 0.73 -3.34
N SER A 2 -6.08 0.81 -3.35
CA SER A 2 -5.20 -0.36 -3.18
C SER A 2 -4.32 -0.12 -1.98
N SER A 3 -4.08 -1.15 -1.18
CA SER A 3 -3.35 -1.01 0.08
C SER A 3 -2.59 -2.27 0.46
N VAL A 4 -1.61 -2.09 1.34
CA VAL A 4 -0.70 -3.11 1.85
C VAL A 4 -0.51 -2.91 3.34
N SER A 5 -0.37 -3.99 4.10
CA SER A 5 0.05 -3.97 5.51
C SER A 5 -0.77 -3.00 6.37
N GLY A 6 -0.15 -2.07 7.08
CA GLY A 6 -0.83 -1.03 7.85
C GLY A 6 -1.80 -0.16 7.02
N GLY A 7 -1.50 0.07 5.73
CA GLY A 7 -2.40 0.73 4.80
C GLY A 7 -3.72 -0.04 4.58
N SER A 8 -3.68 -1.38 4.66
CA SER A 8 -4.88 -2.21 4.57
C SER A 8 -5.79 -2.04 5.80
N LEU A 9 -5.21 -1.85 6.98
CA LEU A 9 -5.97 -1.53 8.19
C LEU A 9 -6.67 -0.17 8.06
N ALA A 10 -5.94 0.85 7.60
CA ALA A 10 -6.47 2.19 7.34
C ALA A 10 -7.62 2.17 6.31
N THR A 11 -7.42 1.42 5.21
CA THR A 11 -8.45 1.23 4.18
C THR A 11 -9.68 0.53 4.73
N ALA A 12 -9.51 -0.54 5.51
CA ALA A 12 -10.63 -1.28 6.10
C ALA A 12 -11.45 -0.40 7.06
N TYR A 13 -10.80 0.39 7.92
CA TYR A 13 -11.52 1.35 8.75
C TYR A 13 -12.33 2.31 7.88
N TYR A 14 -11.68 2.91 6.87
CA TYR A 14 -12.34 3.87 5.98
C TYR A 14 -13.61 3.27 5.36
N VAL A 15 -13.52 2.11 4.72
CA VAL A 15 -14.66 1.52 4.02
C VAL A 15 -15.74 0.98 4.96
N THR A 16 -15.38 0.66 6.21
CA THR A 16 -16.35 0.19 7.21
C THR A 16 -17.10 1.33 7.87
N LYS A 17 -16.41 2.40 8.23
CA LYS A 17 -16.94 3.51 9.07
C LYS A 17 -17.29 4.77 8.29
N LYS A 18 -16.85 4.92 7.03
CA LYS A 18 -17.15 6.10 6.22
C LYS A 18 -18.66 6.38 6.22
N PRO A 19 -19.07 7.63 6.43
CA PRO A 19 -20.46 8.04 6.30
C PRO A 19 -21.05 7.66 4.94
N PRO A 20 -22.37 7.39 4.85
CA PRO A 20 -23.02 7.03 3.60
C PRO A 20 -22.92 8.16 2.57
N LYS A 21 -23.07 7.83 1.30
CA LYS A 21 -22.95 8.79 0.18
C LYS A 21 -23.96 9.96 0.28
N SER A 22 -25.08 9.74 0.94
CA SER A 22 -26.07 10.80 1.20
C SER A 22 -25.60 11.91 2.12
N GLU A 23 -24.56 11.67 2.92
CA GLU A 23 -23.95 12.66 3.79
C GLU A 23 -22.89 13.45 3.04
N PRO A 24 -23.02 14.77 2.90
CA PRO A 24 -22.00 15.57 2.23
C PRO A 24 -20.71 15.61 3.06
N MET A 25 -19.57 15.45 2.38
CA MET A 25 -18.27 15.58 3.05
C MET A 25 -18.00 17.03 3.46
N LEU A 26 -18.35 17.97 2.61
CA LEU A 26 -18.14 19.39 2.82
C LEU A 26 -19.48 20.14 2.92
N VAL A 27 -19.55 21.07 3.85
CA VAL A 27 -20.62 22.05 4.00
C VAL A 27 -19.96 23.42 4.14
N GLN A 28 -20.26 24.35 3.24
CA GLN A 28 -19.64 25.67 3.19
C GLN A 28 -18.08 25.61 3.24
N ASP A 29 -17.50 24.78 2.38
CA ASP A 29 -16.06 24.55 2.24
C ASP A 29 -15.34 23.97 3.47
N ALA A 30 -16.08 23.59 4.52
CA ALA A 30 -15.55 22.90 5.69
C ALA A 30 -16.08 21.47 5.79
N LEU A 31 -15.33 20.61 6.47
CA LEU A 31 -15.82 19.24 6.76
C LEU A 31 -17.14 19.31 7.53
N SER A 32 -18.13 18.54 7.07
CA SER A 32 -19.40 18.39 7.80
C SER A 32 -19.15 17.84 9.22
N PRO A 33 -20.07 18.07 10.17
CA PRO A 33 -19.93 17.54 11.54
C PRO A 33 -19.69 16.03 11.55
N ARG A 34 -20.41 15.29 10.70
CA ARG A 34 -20.31 13.82 10.58
C ARG A 34 -18.94 13.37 10.10
N TYR A 35 -18.35 14.07 9.13
CA TYR A 35 -17.00 13.74 8.64
C TYR A 35 -15.91 14.21 9.60
N ARG A 36 -16.10 15.27 10.36
CA ARG A 36 -15.17 15.63 11.45
C ARG A 36 -15.14 14.57 12.54
N GLU A 37 -16.31 14.08 12.96
CA GLU A 37 -16.41 12.97 13.91
C GLU A 37 -15.73 11.70 13.36
N PHE A 38 -16.01 11.35 12.10
CA PHE A 38 -15.39 10.20 11.44
C PHE A 38 -13.86 10.29 11.44
N PHE A 39 -13.27 11.40 11.02
CA PHE A 39 -11.82 11.54 10.99
C PHE A 39 -11.19 11.61 12.39
N SER A 40 -11.89 12.19 13.36
CA SER A 40 -11.46 12.19 14.77
C SER A 40 -11.44 10.77 15.33
N ALA A 41 -12.50 10.01 15.11
CA ALA A 41 -12.60 8.62 15.53
C ALA A 41 -11.55 7.74 14.81
N TYR A 42 -11.33 7.96 13.51
CA TYR A 42 -10.27 7.30 12.74
C TYR A 42 -8.90 7.49 13.40
N LYS A 43 -8.54 8.76 13.70
CA LYS A 43 -7.27 9.10 14.35
C LYS A 43 -7.13 8.38 15.68
N THR A 44 -8.14 8.46 16.54
CA THR A 44 -8.12 7.81 17.87
C THR A 44 -7.98 6.29 17.75
N THR A 45 -8.72 5.66 16.84
CA THR A 45 -8.66 4.21 16.64
C THR A 45 -7.27 3.78 16.12
N MET A 46 -6.71 4.50 15.14
CA MET A 46 -5.38 4.15 14.61
C MET A 46 -4.23 4.39 15.61
N GLN A 47 -4.46 5.16 16.67
CA GLN A 47 -3.52 5.34 17.78
C GLN A 47 -3.63 4.26 18.87
N SER A 48 -4.61 3.36 18.77
CA SER A 48 -4.82 2.28 19.73
C SER A 48 -3.67 1.27 19.75
N ASN A 49 -3.46 0.63 20.89
CA ASN A 49 -2.44 -0.40 21.06
C ASN A 49 -2.97 -1.79 20.69
N PHE A 50 -3.12 -2.06 19.40
CA PHE A 50 -3.59 -3.36 18.90
C PHE A 50 -2.65 -4.50 19.26
N GLN A 51 -1.35 -4.22 19.42
CA GLN A 51 -0.37 -5.25 19.79
C GLN A 51 -0.68 -5.86 21.15
N ARG A 52 -1.03 -5.03 22.16
CA ARG A 52 -1.37 -5.50 23.49
C ARG A 52 -2.61 -6.39 23.47
N SER A 53 -3.66 -5.96 22.78
CA SER A 53 -4.91 -6.72 22.64
C SER A 53 -4.69 -8.06 21.93
N ALA A 54 -3.88 -8.08 20.86
CA ALA A 54 -3.57 -9.31 20.14
C ALA A 54 -2.73 -10.29 20.97
N VAL A 55 -1.71 -9.81 21.69
CA VAL A 55 -0.89 -10.65 22.60
C VAL A 55 -1.76 -11.25 23.70
N PHE A 56 -2.65 -10.48 24.30
CA PHE A 56 -3.58 -10.99 25.31
C PHE A 56 -4.46 -12.12 24.75
N ARG A 57 -5.02 -11.95 23.55
CA ARG A 57 -5.81 -13.01 22.89
C ARG A 57 -4.97 -14.25 22.58
N GLN A 58 -3.70 -14.09 22.20
CA GLN A 58 -2.77 -15.21 21.99
C GLN A 58 -2.62 -16.07 23.26
N LEU A 59 -2.49 -15.42 24.42
CA LEU A 59 -2.33 -16.11 25.71
C LEU A 59 -3.63 -16.81 26.13
N VAL A 60 -4.76 -16.11 26.07
CA VAL A 60 -6.07 -16.65 26.50
C VAL A 60 -6.49 -17.86 25.67
N PHE A 61 -6.22 -17.86 24.37
CA PHE A 61 -6.60 -18.97 23.48
C PHE A 61 -5.47 -19.97 23.23
N PHE A 62 -4.42 -19.99 24.06
CA PHE A 62 -3.27 -20.89 23.94
C PHE A 62 -2.63 -20.92 22.54
N ARG A 63 -2.63 -19.77 21.85
CA ARG A 63 -2.09 -19.61 20.49
C ARG A 63 -0.64 -19.12 20.47
N ALA A 64 -0.06 -18.83 21.64
CA ALA A 64 1.24 -18.15 21.77
C ALA A 64 2.41 -18.89 21.10
N LEU A 65 2.32 -20.21 20.98
CA LEU A 65 3.37 -21.02 20.34
C LEU A 65 3.24 -21.13 18.82
N ASN A 66 2.20 -20.52 18.22
CA ASN A 66 1.98 -20.58 16.78
C ASN A 66 1.93 -19.18 16.15
N PRO A 67 3.02 -18.70 15.52
CA PRO A 67 3.08 -17.37 14.90
C PRO A 67 2.00 -17.13 13.84
N THR A 68 1.55 -18.18 13.14
CA THR A 68 0.49 -18.04 12.12
C THR A 68 -0.87 -17.70 12.75
N LYS A 69 -1.07 -17.99 14.03
CA LYS A 69 -2.30 -17.65 14.76
C LYS A 69 -2.36 -16.20 15.22
N LEU A 70 -1.25 -15.46 15.16
CA LEU A 70 -1.23 -14.02 15.51
C LEU A 70 -2.09 -13.20 14.53
N ALA A 71 -2.08 -13.52 13.25
CA ALA A 71 -2.94 -12.89 12.26
C ALA A 71 -4.44 -13.06 12.59
N TYR A 72 -4.85 -14.26 13.05
CA TYR A 72 -6.22 -14.48 13.48
C TYR A 72 -6.57 -13.67 14.74
N SER A 73 -5.65 -13.55 15.69
CA SER A 73 -5.88 -12.75 16.90
C SER A 73 -5.96 -11.26 16.59
N LEU A 74 -5.16 -10.75 15.65
CA LEU A 74 -5.28 -9.38 15.14
C LEU A 74 -6.63 -9.16 14.44
N SER A 75 -7.04 -10.08 13.58
CA SER A 75 -8.34 -10.05 12.90
C SER A 75 -9.50 -9.95 13.90
N GLU A 76 -9.50 -10.79 14.94
CA GLU A 76 -10.52 -10.79 15.98
C GLU A 76 -10.52 -9.51 16.83
N VAL A 77 -9.34 -8.90 17.08
CA VAL A 77 -9.24 -7.62 17.75
C VAL A 77 -9.89 -6.54 16.91
N TRP A 78 -9.56 -6.44 15.63
CA TRP A 78 -10.10 -5.42 14.73
C TRP A 78 -11.60 -5.58 14.48
N ASP A 79 -12.11 -6.82 14.41
CA ASP A 79 -13.54 -7.06 14.35
C ASP A 79 -14.26 -6.54 15.60
N SER A 80 -13.72 -6.85 16.77
CA SER A 80 -14.34 -6.41 18.04
C SER A 80 -14.25 -4.90 18.27
N GLU A 81 -13.20 -4.25 17.79
CA GLU A 81 -12.99 -2.83 18.05
C GLU A 81 -13.69 -1.92 17.01
N PHE A 82 -13.66 -2.27 15.71
CA PHE A 82 -14.20 -1.36 14.69
C PHE A 82 -14.69 -1.99 13.39
N LEU A 83 -14.27 -3.20 12.96
CA LEU A 83 -14.71 -3.76 11.68
C LEU A 83 -16.07 -4.46 11.75
N GLY A 84 -16.44 -5.00 12.93
CA GLY A 84 -17.78 -5.55 13.18
C GLY A 84 -18.11 -6.77 12.31
N ASP A 85 -17.16 -7.69 12.15
CA ASP A 85 -17.29 -8.93 11.38
C ASP A 85 -17.72 -8.73 9.89
N MET A 86 -17.42 -7.55 9.33
CA MET A 86 -17.74 -7.26 7.92
C MET A 86 -17.18 -8.33 6.98
N THR A 87 -18.03 -8.85 6.11
CA THR A 87 -17.66 -9.84 5.08
C THR A 87 -17.42 -9.19 3.71
N PHE A 88 -16.75 -9.91 2.82
CA PHE A 88 -16.57 -9.46 1.44
C PHE A 88 -17.90 -9.35 0.66
N ALA A 89 -18.93 -10.10 1.03
CA ALA A 89 -20.28 -9.92 0.47
C ALA A 89 -20.83 -8.52 0.81
N GLN A 90 -20.74 -8.12 2.08
CA GLN A 90 -21.19 -6.79 2.53
C GLN A 90 -20.32 -5.67 1.93
N LEU A 91 -19.00 -5.90 1.80
CA LEU A 91 -18.10 -4.98 1.11
C LEU A 91 -18.55 -4.77 -0.34
N TYR A 92 -18.80 -5.87 -1.07
CA TYR A 92 -19.28 -5.83 -2.45
C TYR A 92 -20.59 -5.02 -2.60
N GLU A 93 -21.56 -5.25 -1.72
CA GLU A 93 -22.83 -4.51 -1.76
C GLU A 93 -22.63 -3.01 -1.58
N ARG A 94 -21.76 -2.60 -0.63
CA ARG A 94 -21.43 -1.18 -0.40
C ARG A 94 -20.71 -0.55 -1.59
N GLU A 95 -19.80 -1.29 -2.21
CA GLU A 95 -19.11 -0.88 -3.43
C GLU A 95 -20.08 -0.72 -4.61
N GLN A 96 -21.05 -1.65 -4.78
CA GLN A 96 -22.05 -1.58 -5.85
C GLN A 96 -22.98 -0.37 -5.69
N ARG A 97 -23.36 -0.03 -4.46
CA ARG A 97 -24.16 1.18 -4.20
C ARG A 97 -23.36 2.49 -4.38
N GLY A 98 -22.02 2.39 -4.52
CA GLY A 98 -21.13 3.55 -4.60
C GLY A 98 -20.97 4.30 -3.27
N ASP A 99 -21.28 3.64 -2.14
CA ASP A 99 -21.07 4.18 -0.81
C ASP A 99 -19.56 4.30 -0.49
N ILE A 100 -18.78 3.39 -1.03
CA ILE A 100 -17.33 3.28 -0.86
C ILE A 100 -16.65 3.01 -2.20
N PRO A 101 -15.35 3.34 -2.34
CA PRO A 101 -14.58 2.97 -3.52
C PRO A 101 -14.33 1.46 -3.57
N ARG A 102 -13.98 0.95 -4.76
CA ARG A 102 -13.48 -0.41 -4.93
C ARG A 102 -12.18 -0.60 -4.15
N VAL A 103 -12.03 -1.77 -3.51
CA VAL A 103 -10.91 -2.08 -2.63
C VAL A 103 -10.09 -3.22 -3.17
N ILE A 104 -8.77 -3.06 -3.06
CA ILE A 104 -7.77 -4.11 -3.29
C ILE A 104 -6.87 -4.13 -2.05
N LEU A 105 -6.89 -5.23 -1.29
CA LEU A 105 -5.91 -5.48 -0.24
C LEU A 105 -4.88 -6.46 -0.82
N ASN A 106 -3.60 -6.08 -0.80
CA ASN A 106 -2.57 -6.88 -1.44
C ASN A 106 -1.92 -7.81 -0.42
N GLY A 107 -1.65 -9.04 -0.86
CA GLY A 107 -0.90 -10.04 -0.15
C GLY A 107 0.14 -10.69 -1.06
N THR A 108 1.09 -11.43 -0.47
CA THR A 108 2.10 -12.21 -1.18
C THR A 108 1.85 -13.69 -0.97
N VAL A 109 1.75 -14.45 -2.06
CA VAL A 109 1.56 -15.90 -2.05
C VAL A 109 2.91 -16.58 -1.87
N TYR A 110 3.16 -17.19 -0.73
CA TYR A 110 4.43 -17.86 -0.43
C TYR A 110 4.67 -19.10 -1.29
N ASN A 111 3.60 -19.76 -1.75
CA ASN A 111 3.72 -20.91 -2.63
C ASN A 111 4.39 -20.61 -3.99
N SER A 112 4.26 -19.37 -4.49
CA SER A 112 4.64 -19.01 -5.86
C SER A 112 5.34 -17.67 -6.01
N GLY A 113 5.48 -16.89 -4.94
CA GLY A 113 6.03 -15.52 -4.99
C GLY A 113 5.16 -14.54 -5.79
N ARG A 114 3.87 -14.82 -6.00
CA ARG A 114 2.95 -13.96 -6.75
C ARG A 114 2.16 -13.05 -5.81
N ARG A 115 1.67 -11.93 -6.35
CA ARG A 115 0.68 -11.11 -5.66
C ARG A 115 -0.64 -11.85 -5.49
N PHE A 116 -1.32 -11.61 -4.38
CA PHE A 116 -2.72 -11.95 -4.19
C PHE A 116 -3.52 -10.67 -3.95
N ALA A 117 -4.55 -10.46 -4.76
CA ALA A 117 -5.48 -9.36 -4.59
C ALA A 117 -6.75 -9.85 -3.87
N PHE A 118 -6.90 -9.46 -2.60
CA PHE A 118 -8.17 -9.60 -1.89
C PHE A 118 -9.09 -8.49 -2.37
N THR A 119 -10.00 -8.81 -3.26
CA THR A 119 -10.86 -7.81 -3.91
C THR A 119 -12.15 -8.45 -4.42
N THR A 120 -13.15 -7.62 -4.61
CA THR A 120 -14.43 -7.98 -5.25
C THR A 120 -14.42 -7.70 -6.76
N LEU A 121 -13.32 -7.11 -7.28
CA LEU A 121 -13.14 -6.85 -8.69
C LEU A 121 -12.97 -8.17 -9.47
N PRO A 122 -13.54 -8.27 -10.68
CA PRO A 122 -13.34 -9.45 -11.52
C PRO A 122 -11.87 -9.59 -11.93
N ALA A 123 -11.41 -10.82 -12.09
CA ALA A 123 -10.04 -11.13 -12.46
C ALA A 123 -9.65 -10.51 -13.81
N SER A 124 -10.62 -10.39 -14.73
CA SER A 124 -10.45 -9.77 -16.04
C SER A 124 -10.06 -8.29 -15.99
N ASP A 125 -10.37 -7.59 -14.90
CA ASP A 125 -9.96 -6.20 -14.72
C ASP A 125 -8.45 -6.04 -14.57
N PHE A 126 -7.75 -7.11 -14.20
CA PHE A 126 -6.28 -7.14 -14.06
C PHE A 126 -5.59 -7.78 -15.28
N ASP A 127 -6.33 -8.19 -16.31
CA ASP A 127 -5.78 -8.82 -17.52
C ASP A 127 -5.27 -7.75 -18.48
N TYR A 128 -4.17 -7.08 -18.11
CA TYR A 128 -3.45 -6.17 -18.97
C TYR A 128 -2.25 -6.88 -19.57
N ASP A 129 -2.24 -6.99 -20.90
CA ASP A 129 -1.15 -7.67 -21.62
C ASP A 129 0.03 -6.71 -21.86
N PHE A 130 0.86 -6.61 -20.83
CA PHE A 130 2.08 -5.81 -20.88
C PHE A 130 3.08 -6.36 -21.93
N ILE A 131 3.02 -7.65 -22.20
CA ILE A 131 3.91 -8.32 -23.16
C ILE A 131 3.51 -8.00 -24.59
N GLU A 132 2.22 -8.05 -24.88
CA GLU A 132 1.71 -7.67 -26.20
C GLU A 132 2.08 -6.22 -26.50
N LEU A 133 1.85 -5.31 -25.54
CA LEU A 133 2.18 -3.90 -25.68
C LEU A 133 3.67 -3.70 -25.92
N LEU A 134 4.53 -4.29 -25.11
CA LEU A 134 5.98 -4.17 -25.24
C LEU A 134 6.46 -4.78 -26.56
N THR A 135 5.93 -5.92 -26.96
CA THR A 135 6.24 -6.57 -28.24
C THR A 135 5.86 -5.69 -29.42
N LYS A 136 4.68 -5.05 -29.36
CA LYS A 136 4.21 -4.12 -30.38
C LYS A 136 5.13 -2.89 -30.49
N GLU A 137 5.54 -2.32 -29.35
CA GLU A 137 6.48 -1.22 -29.31
C GLU A 137 7.87 -1.62 -29.82
N LEU A 138 8.34 -2.82 -29.51
CA LEU A 138 9.63 -3.35 -29.99
C LEU A 138 9.67 -3.58 -31.50
N LYS A 139 8.53 -3.81 -32.14
CA LYS A 139 8.40 -4.02 -33.60
C LYS A 139 8.27 -2.73 -34.42
N LYS A 140 8.18 -1.55 -33.80
CA LYS A 140 8.06 -0.27 -34.54
C LYS A 140 9.30 -0.01 -35.39
N PRO A 141 9.15 0.36 -36.67
CA PRO A 141 10.27 0.50 -37.61
C PRO A 141 11.19 1.72 -37.32
N ASN A 142 10.69 2.73 -36.63
CA ASN A 142 11.41 4.01 -36.42
C ASN A 142 12.12 4.08 -35.07
N ARG A 143 12.62 2.96 -34.55
CA ARG A 143 13.37 2.96 -33.28
C ARG A 143 14.83 3.40 -33.49
N PRO A 144 15.40 4.14 -32.52
CA PRO A 144 16.83 4.48 -32.55
C PRO A 144 17.74 3.27 -32.58
N VAL A 145 17.31 2.17 -31.94
CA VAL A 145 18.03 0.88 -31.96
C VAL A 145 17.06 -0.19 -32.45
N PRO A 146 17.29 -0.76 -33.65
CA PRO A 146 16.46 -1.83 -34.18
C PRO A 146 16.69 -3.13 -33.37
N VAL A 147 15.60 -3.85 -33.13
CA VAL A 147 15.65 -5.17 -32.48
C VAL A 147 15.61 -6.21 -33.57
N THR A 148 16.61 -7.11 -33.58
CA THR A 148 16.64 -8.23 -34.55
C THR A 148 15.51 -9.22 -34.25
N PRO A 149 15.06 -10.02 -35.25
CA PRO A 149 14.06 -11.05 -35.04
C PRO A 149 14.45 -12.04 -33.91
N GLU A 150 15.73 -12.43 -33.86
CA GLU A 150 16.27 -13.31 -32.82
C GLU A 150 16.23 -12.64 -31.44
N GLY A 151 16.63 -11.37 -31.36
CA GLY A 151 16.57 -10.58 -30.13
C GLY A 151 15.12 -10.44 -29.64
N LEU A 152 14.17 -10.20 -30.56
CA LEU A 152 12.75 -10.16 -30.22
C LEU A 152 12.24 -11.49 -29.68
N ALA A 153 12.63 -12.61 -30.29
CA ALA A 153 12.23 -13.94 -29.81
C ALA A 153 12.76 -14.25 -28.41
N ILE A 154 14.01 -13.86 -28.11
CA ILE A 154 14.59 -14.00 -26.77
C ILE A 154 13.82 -13.17 -25.75
N ILE A 155 13.51 -11.90 -26.07
CA ILE A 155 12.74 -11.00 -25.20
C ILE A 155 11.34 -11.58 -24.95
N GLN A 156 10.64 -12.01 -26.01
CA GLN A 156 9.31 -12.61 -25.88
C GLN A 156 9.31 -13.83 -24.97
N LYS A 157 10.25 -14.76 -25.18
CA LYS A 157 10.37 -15.96 -24.33
C LYS A 157 10.65 -15.62 -22.87
N GLY A 158 11.49 -14.61 -22.62
CA GLY A 158 11.76 -14.11 -21.26
C GLY A 158 10.51 -13.50 -20.62
N LEU A 159 9.77 -12.69 -21.38
CA LEU A 159 8.54 -12.05 -20.93
C LEU A 159 7.42 -13.06 -20.67
N GLU A 160 7.22 -14.05 -21.54
CA GLU A 160 6.24 -15.12 -21.34
C GLU A 160 6.49 -15.91 -20.05
N LYS A 161 7.76 -16.19 -19.74
CA LYS A 161 8.14 -16.83 -18.48
C LYS A 161 7.80 -15.95 -17.27
N SER A 162 7.96 -14.64 -17.40
CA SER A 162 7.73 -13.66 -16.32
C SER A 162 6.28 -13.20 -16.25
N SER A 163 5.47 -13.38 -17.32
CA SER A 163 4.09 -12.84 -17.41
C SER A 163 3.19 -13.28 -16.27
N ARG A 164 3.34 -14.52 -15.82
CA ARG A 164 2.56 -15.05 -14.69
C ARG A 164 2.80 -14.29 -13.38
N GLN A 165 3.96 -13.67 -13.23
CA GLN A 165 4.29 -12.88 -12.04
C GLN A 165 3.54 -11.55 -12.02
N PHE A 166 3.29 -10.95 -13.19
CA PHE A 166 2.60 -9.66 -13.28
C PHE A 166 1.09 -9.74 -13.02
N LEU A 167 0.47 -10.89 -13.25
CA LEU A 167 -0.95 -11.08 -13.01
C LEU A 167 -1.21 -11.51 -11.57
N PRO A 168 -1.96 -10.74 -10.76
CA PRO A 168 -2.27 -11.13 -9.40
C PRO A 168 -3.15 -12.37 -9.38
N LEU A 169 -2.97 -13.23 -8.39
CA LEU A 169 -4.00 -14.18 -8.01
C LEU A 169 -5.15 -13.45 -7.32
N SER A 170 -6.37 -13.92 -7.51
CA SER A 170 -7.58 -13.42 -6.83
C SER A 170 -8.50 -14.59 -6.53
N PHE A 171 -9.53 -14.36 -5.76
CA PHE A 171 -10.53 -15.40 -5.45
C PHE A 171 -11.12 -16.02 -6.72
N GLU A 172 -11.54 -15.19 -7.67
CA GLU A 172 -12.12 -15.66 -8.93
C GLU A 172 -11.11 -16.49 -9.73
N ARG A 173 -9.85 -16.02 -9.81
CA ARG A 173 -8.80 -16.71 -10.59
C ARG A 173 -8.44 -18.08 -10.04
N ILE A 174 -8.61 -18.30 -8.73
CA ILE A 174 -8.43 -19.62 -8.10
C ILE A 174 -9.75 -20.40 -7.95
N GLY A 175 -10.87 -19.84 -8.38
CA GLY A 175 -12.20 -20.44 -8.28
C GLY A 175 -12.67 -20.58 -6.83
N ALA A 176 -12.34 -19.64 -5.95
CA ALA A 176 -12.73 -19.64 -4.55
C ALA A 176 -13.92 -18.72 -4.29
N ASP A 177 -14.88 -19.19 -3.48
CA ASP A 177 -15.94 -18.33 -2.96
C ASP A 177 -15.39 -17.49 -1.78
N TYR A 178 -15.44 -16.18 -1.93
CA TYR A 178 -14.93 -15.23 -0.96
C TYR A 178 -16.00 -14.52 -0.14
N ARG A 179 -17.27 -14.72 -0.46
CA ARG A 179 -18.39 -13.92 0.09
C ARG A 179 -18.43 -13.92 1.61
N ASN A 180 -18.16 -15.07 2.22
CA ASN A 180 -18.14 -15.25 3.67
C ASN A 180 -16.80 -14.94 4.33
N LEU A 181 -15.76 -14.57 3.56
CA LEU A 181 -14.49 -14.19 4.12
C LEU A 181 -14.63 -12.86 4.87
N ARG A 182 -14.15 -12.82 6.11
CA ARG A 182 -14.12 -11.58 6.89
C ARG A 182 -13.06 -10.62 6.35
N LEU A 183 -13.42 -9.35 6.24
CA LEU A 183 -12.52 -8.29 5.82
C LEU A 183 -11.31 -8.19 6.75
N SER A 184 -11.53 -8.34 8.05
CA SER A 184 -10.48 -8.33 9.08
C SER A 184 -9.40 -9.37 8.86
N LEU A 185 -9.76 -10.59 8.41
CA LEU A 185 -8.79 -11.65 8.15
C LEU A 185 -7.95 -11.33 6.90
N ALA A 186 -8.54 -10.76 5.86
CA ALA A 186 -7.80 -10.32 4.69
C ALA A 186 -6.83 -9.17 5.04
N VAL A 187 -7.26 -8.23 5.90
CA VAL A 187 -6.40 -7.16 6.43
C VAL A 187 -5.24 -7.73 7.25
N ALA A 188 -5.53 -8.66 8.17
CA ALA A 188 -4.50 -9.29 8.99
C ALA A 188 -3.50 -10.09 8.15
N THR A 189 -3.98 -10.71 7.08
CA THR A 189 -3.11 -11.41 6.11
C THR A 189 -2.22 -10.41 5.37
N SER A 190 -2.81 -9.32 4.87
CA SER A 190 -2.06 -8.25 4.18
C SER A 190 -1.01 -7.57 5.08
N ALA A 191 -1.17 -7.67 6.41
CA ALA A 191 -0.26 -7.13 7.42
C ALA A 191 0.57 -8.22 8.15
N SER A 192 0.63 -9.43 7.59
CA SER A 192 1.37 -10.56 8.18
C SER A 192 2.84 -10.53 7.77
N PHE A 193 3.59 -9.58 8.35
CA PHE A 193 5.00 -9.35 8.03
C PHE A 193 5.94 -10.27 8.84
N PRO A 194 6.82 -11.05 8.17
CA PRO A 194 7.78 -11.91 8.86
C PRO A 194 8.89 -11.08 9.53
N PRO A 195 9.53 -11.59 10.59
CA PRO A 195 9.28 -12.87 11.24
C PRO A 195 8.21 -12.81 12.33
N VAL A 196 7.62 -11.65 12.59
CA VAL A 196 6.72 -11.42 13.73
C VAL A 196 5.37 -12.09 13.53
N VAL A 197 4.79 -11.94 12.33
CA VAL A 197 3.50 -12.53 11.97
C VAL A 197 3.72 -13.48 10.80
N GLY A 198 3.43 -14.75 10.99
CA GLY A 198 3.54 -15.76 9.94
C GLY A 198 2.40 -15.64 8.91
N PRO A 199 2.59 -16.23 7.71
CA PRO A 199 1.57 -16.24 6.68
C PRO A 199 0.31 -16.98 7.15
N VAL A 200 -0.85 -16.53 6.65
CA VAL A 200 -2.14 -17.20 6.88
C VAL A 200 -2.33 -18.30 5.85
N THR A 201 -2.73 -19.47 6.31
CA THR A 201 -3.04 -20.60 5.44
C THR A 201 -4.53 -20.64 5.13
N TYR A 202 -4.86 -20.54 3.84
CA TYR A 202 -6.22 -20.68 3.34
C TYR A 202 -6.39 -22.02 2.65
N GLN A 203 -7.45 -22.74 3.01
CA GLN A 203 -7.88 -23.91 2.25
C GLN A 203 -8.86 -23.47 1.17
N VAL A 204 -8.60 -23.89 -0.07
CA VAL A 204 -9.53 -23.68 -1.16
C VAL A 204 -10.68 -24.67 -1.04
N ALA A 205 -11.89 -24.18 -0.83
CA ALA A 205 -13.07 -25.02 -0.65
C ALA A 205 -13.25 -26.05 -1.77
N GLY A 206 -13.55 -27.29 -1.42
CA GLY A 206 -13.76 -28.39 -2.36
C GLY A 206 -12.47 -28.95 -2.99
N ARG A 207 -11.29 -28.52 -2.54
CA ARG A 207 -9.98 -29.01 -3.03
C ARG A 207 -9.03 -29.29 -1.86
N PRO A 208 -8.20 -30.35 -1.91
CA PRO A 208 -7.11 -30.53 -0.96
C PRO A 208 -5.92 -29.63 -1.31
N ALA A 209 -6.18 -28.32 -1.44
CA ALA A 209 -5.20 -27.33 -1.85
C ALA A 209 -5.17 -26.17 -0.87
N TYR A 210 -3.97 -25.70 -0.56
CA TYR A 210 -3.72 -24.64 0.41
C TYR A 210 -2.90 -23.51 -0.19
N LEU A 211 -3.27 -22.28 0.15
CA LEU A 211 -2.51 -21.07 -0.14
C LEU A 211 -1.96 -20.50 1.15
N HIS A 212 -0.67 -20.21 1.17
CA HIS A 212 -0.02 -19.50 2.25
C HIS A 212 0.19 -18.05 1.80
N ILE A 213 -0.56 -17.13 2.39
CA ILE A 213 -0.54 -15.71 1.99
C ILE A 213 -0.07 -14.89 3.19
N GLY A 214 0.88 -14.01 2.96
CA GLY A 214 1.40 -13.07 3.95
C GLY A 214 1.41 -11.64 3.43
N ASP A 215 2.20 -10.78 4.08
CA ASP A 215 2.25 -9.36 3.82
C ASP A 215 2.48 -9.03 2.34
N GLY A 216 1.70 -8.07 1.85
CA GLY A 216 1.82 -7.60 0.48
C GLY A 216 3.13 -6.87 0.20
N GLY A 217 3.75 -6.30 1.23
CA GLY A 217 5.02 -5.58 1.13
C GLY A 217 6.19 -6.42 0.62
N LEU A 218 6.13 -7.75 0.81
CA LEU A 218 7.16 -8.65 0.27
C LEU A 218 7.19 -8.66 -1.27
N PHE A 219 6.09 -8.30 -1.93
CA PHE A 219 6.02 -8.24 -3.38
C PHE A 219 5.95 -6.80 -3.89
N ASP A 220 4.99 -6.00 -3.38
CA ASP A 220 4.72 -4.61 -3.77
C ASP A 220 4.36 -3.80 -2.53
N ASN A 221 5.35 -3.21 -1.89
CA ASN A 221 5.18 -2.50 -0.62
C ASN A 221 4.30 -1.24 -0.75
N LEU A 222 4.19 -0.67 -1.94
CA LEU A 222 3.36 0.49 -2.21
C LEU A 222 1.92 0.11 -2.62
N GLY A 223 1.66 -1.16 -2.97
CA GLY A 223 0.36 -1.63 -3.45
C GLY A 223 -0.07 -1.00 -4.78
N THR A 224 0.90 -0.50 -5.54
CA THR A 224 0.66 0.31 -6.75
C THR A 224 0.56 -0.51 -8.02
N GLU A 225 1.16 -1.70 -8.06
CA GLU A 225 1.14 -2.54 -9.26
C GLU A 225 -0.27 -3.00 -9.62
N SER A 226 -1.10 -3.34 -8.62
CA SER A 226 -2.49 -3.71 -8.83
C SER A 226 -3.31 -2.56 -9.41
N LEU A 227 -3.11 -1.32 -8.91
CA LEU A 227 -3.77 -0.13 -9.45
C LEU A 227 -3.27 0.23 -10.84
N THR A 228 -1.97 0.19 -11.06
CA THR A 228 -1.38 0.50 -12.37
C THR A 228 -1.93 -0.43 -13.43
N THR A 229 -1.94 -1.74 -13.16
CA THR A 229 -2.51 -2.75 -14.07
C THR A 229 -3.98 -2.47 -14.37
N LEU A 230 -4.78 -2.18 -13.33
CA LEU A 230 -6.20 -1.85 -13.46
C LEU A 230 -6.42 -0.59 -14.32
N PHE A 231 -5.67 0.48 -14.07
CA PHE A 231 -5.79 1.73 -14.81
C PHE A 231 -5.38 1.57 -16.27
N LEU A 232 -4.27 0.88 -16.55
CA LEU A 232 -3.82 0.60 -17.92
C LEU A 232 -4.86 -0.21 -18.71
N LYS A 233 -5.57 -1.11 -18.04
CA LYS A 233 -6.68 -1.86 -18.66
C LYS A 233 -7.91 -0.99 -18.92
N LYS A 234 -8.26 -0.11 -17.96
CA LYS A 234 -9.53 0.64 -17.99
C LYS A 234 -9.46 1.95 -18.76
N ILE A 235 -8.34 2.68 -18.73
CA ILE A 235 -8.20 3.98 -19.43
C ILE A 235 -8.50 3.86 -20.93
N PRO A 236 -7.92 2.90 -21.68
CA PRO A 236 -8.21 2.78 -23.11
C PRO A 236 -9.64 2.36 -23.43
N GLN A 237 -10.32 1.70 -22.50
CA GLN A 237 -11.69 1.17 -22.68
C GLN A 237 -12.79 2.11 -22.19
N GLY A 238 -12.43 3.12 -21.42
CA GLY A 238 -13.39 4.00 -20.75
C GLY A 238 -13.64 5.32 -21.45
N SER A 239 -14.58 6.08 -20.91
CA SER A 239 -14.81 7.49 -21.26
C SER A 239 -13.73 8.42 -20.71
N SER A 240 -12.97 8.00 -19.71
CA SER A 240 -11.88 8.76 -19.13
C SER A 240 -10.60 8.51 -19.92
N LYS A 241 -9.98 9.62 -20.38
CA LYS A 241 -8.72 9.57 -21.16
C LYS A 241 -7.48 9.68 -20.30
N SER A 242 -7.63 9.83 -18.97
CA SER A 242 -6.51 10.00 -18.03
C SER A 242 -6.85 9.48 -16.65
N GLY A 243 -5.83 9.10 -15.89
CA GLY A 243 -5.95 8.62 -14.53
C GLY A 243 -4.90 9.27 -13.61
N LEU A 244 -5.25 9.45 -12.34
CA LEU A 244 -4.35 9.89 -11.29
C LEU A 244 -4.27 8.82 -10.22
N ILE A 245 -3.07 8.32 -9.96
CA ILE A 245 -2.76 7.48 -8.80
C ILE A 245 -2.04 8.34 -7.76
N ILE A 246 -2.60 8.45 -6.57
CA ILE A 246 -1.95 9.07 -5.42
C ILE A 246 -1.41 7.93 -4.55
N VAL A 247 -0.10 7.86 -4.42
CA VAL A 247 0.60 6.88 -3.59
C VAL A 247 0.93 7.54 -2.26
N ILE A 248 0.48 6.93 -1.16
CA ILE A 248 0.85 7.35 0.19
C ILE A 248 1.94 6.38 0.66
N ASP A 249 3.19 6.82 0.54
CA ASP A 249 4.36 6.03 0.92
C ASP A 249 4.75 6.30 2.37
N THR A 250 4.53 5.29 3.21
CA THR A 250 4.92 5.28 4.63
C THR A 250 6.02 4.24 4.90
N SER A 251 6.67 3.74 3.85
CA SER A 251 7.78 2.80 4.00
C SER A 251 8.95 3.42 4.75
N PHE A 252 9.73 2.57 5.37
CA PHE A 252 10.94 2.97 6.10
C PHE A 252 12.09 3.20 5.11
N PRO A 253 12.52 4.45 4.88
CA PRO A 253 13.60 4.69 3.94
C PRO A 253 14.95 4.38 4.57
N PHE A 254 15.81 3.70 3.83
CA PHE A 254 17.22 3.52 4.23
C PHE A 254 18.00 4.83 4.20
N ASP A 255 17.59 5.78 3.34
CA ASP A 255 18.28 7.04 3.04
C ASP A 255 17.83 8.24 3.88
N ALA A 256 17.12 8.05 4.95
CA ALA A 256 16.53 9.19 5.71
C ALA A 256 17.58 10.09 6.41
N GLY A 257 18.76 10.27 5.81
CA GLY A 257 19.79 11.19 6.26
C GLY A 257 20.71 10.61 7.34
N GLY A 258 20.70 9.30 7.50
CA GLY A 258 21.71 8.60 8.30
C GLY A 258 23.05 8.53 7.57
N PRO A 259 24.18 8.51 8.29
CA PRO A 259 25.48 8.29 7.66
C PRO A 259 25.52 6.89 7.04
N GLU A 260 26.05 6.76 5.83
CA GLU A 260 26.30 5.47 5.18
C GLU A 260 27.23 4.57 6.01
N LEU A 261 28.08 5.19 6.84
CA LEU A 261 29.04 4.53 7.69
C LEU A 261 28.60 4.58 9.14
N ASP A 262 28.50 3.42 9.77
CA ASP A 262 28.29 3.32 11.22
C ASP A 262 29.60 3.71 11.95
N LYS A 263 29.47 4.44 13.05
CA LYS A 263 30.59 4.77 13.95
C LYS A 263 30.89 3.62 14.92
N SER A 264 30.06 2.60 14.95
CA SER A 264 30.23 1.45 15.82
C SER A 264 31.14 0.41 15.17
N GLU A 265 32.20 -0.02 15.89
CA GLU A 265 33.04 -1.15 15.51
C GLU A 265 32.36 -2.52 15.69
N LYS A 266 31.16 -2.53 16.30
CA LYS A 266 30.42 -3.77 16.53
C LYS A 266 29.84 -4.29 15.23
N GLY A 267 30.07 -5.58 14.97
CA GLY A 267 29.44 -6.25 13.84
C GLY A 267 27.91 -6.18 13.91
N PHE A 268 27.28 -6.07 12.75
CA PHE A 268 25.82 -6.08 12.64
C PHE A 268 25.29 -7.53 12.65
N GLU A 269 24.53 -7.89 13.67
CA GLU A 269 23.88 -9.19 13.78
C GLU A 269 22.40 -9.07 13.41
N VAL A 270 22.05 -9.42 12.15
CA VAL A 270 20.72 -9.23 11.57
C VAL A 270 19.60 -9.71 12.48
N PHE A 271 19.70 -10.91 13.04
CA PHE A 271 18.63 -11.47 13.86
C PHE A 271 18.48 -10.82 15.24
N ARG A 272 19.53 -10.20 15.75
CA ARG A 272 19.53 -9.51 17.03
C ARG A 272 19.21 -8.02 16.89
N ASP A 273 19.82 -7.38 15.89
CA ASP A 273 19.81 -5.93 15.78
C ASP A 273 18.60 -5.44 14.96
N ASP A 274 18.35 -6.05 13.80
CA ASP A 274 17.16 -5.77 12.98
C ASP A 274 16.78 -6.98 12.09
N PRO A 275 15.93 -7.88 12.56
CA PRO A 275 15.49 -9.04 11.78
C PRO A 275 14.75 -8.67 10.48
N SER A 276 14.18 -7.48 10.39
CA SER A 276 13.46 -7.00 9.21
C SER A 276 14.38 -6.39 8.14
N ARG A 277 15.67 -6.18 8.45
CA ARG A 277 16.62 -5.47 7.59
C ARG A 277 16.77 -6.08 6.19
N ILE A 278 16.83 -7.41 6.11
CA ILE A 278 16.96 -8.11 4.82
C ILE A 278 15.73 -7.81 3.95
N VAL A 279 14.54 -7.89 4.53
CA VAL A 279 13.29 -7.62 3.81
C VAL A 279 13.24 -6.15 3.39
N GLY A 280 13.60 -5.24 4.28
CA GLY A 280 13.66 -3.80 3.97
C GLY A 280 14.61 -3.48 2.81
N ILE A 281 15.79 -4.13 2.73
CA ILE A 281 16.72 -3.99 1.60
C ILE A 281 16.07 -4.46 0.28
N MET A 282 15.34 -5.58 0.33
CA MET A 282 14.64 -6.10 -0.84
C MET A 282 13.50 -5.19 -1.29
N GLU A 283 12.74 -4.65 -0.33
CA GLU A 283 11.66 -3.69 -0.58
C GLU A 283 12.19 -2.39 -1.20
N GLU A 284 13.23 -1.81 -0.64
CA GLU A 284 13.83 -0.57 -1.17
C GLU A 284 14.35 -0.76 -2.60
N ARG A 285 14.99 -1.91 -2.86
CA ARG A 285 15.41 -2.26 -4.21
C ARG A 285 14.23 -2.37 -5.17
N ALA A 286 13.15 -3.04 -4.76
CA ALA A 286 11.94 -3.19 -5.58
C ALA A 286 11.30 -1.82 -5.86
N ASN A 287 11.17 -0.97 -4.85
CA ASN A 287 10.63 0.39 -4.97
C ASN A 287 11.48 1.26 -5.90
N THR A 288 12.81 1.15 -5.80
CA THR A 288 13.75 1.87 -6.68
C THR A 288 13.55 1.47 -8.14
N TYR A 289 13.49 0.17 -8.44
CA TYR A 289 13.26 -0.31 -9.81
C TYR A 289 11.86 0.08 -10.32
N GLN A 290 10.85 0.02 -9.49
CA GLN A 290 9.50 0.43 -9.84
C GLN A 290 9.42 1.93 -10.18
N THR A 291 10.05 2.76 -9.35
CA THR A 291 10.15 4.20 -9.59
C THR A 291 10.92 4.51 -10.87
N LEU A 292 12.05 3.83 -11.09
CA LEU A 292 12.84 3.97 -12.30
C LEU A 292 12.04 3.56 -13.54
N LEU A 293 11.29 2.46 -13.46
CA LEU A 293 10.41 2.01 -14.53
C LEU A 293 9.35 3.07 -14.86
N TRP A 294 8.68 3.64 -13.85
CA TRP A 294 7.69 4.70 -14.06
C TRP A 294 8.29 5.95 -14.71
N HIS A 295 9.49 6.36 -14.28
CA HIS A 295 10.18 7.47 -14.91
C HIS A 295 10.58 7.17 -16.37
N SER A 296 11.13 5.97 -16.61
CA SER A 296 11.54 5.55 -17.96
C SER A 296 10.37 5.47 -18.94
N LEU A 297 9.20 5.02 -18.45
CA LEU A 297 7.98 4.95 -19.25
C LEU A 297 7.37 6.32 -19.56
N ARG A 298 7.76 7.37 -18.82
CA ARG A 298 7.28 8.76 -18.99
C ARG A 298 8.24 9.67 -19.75
N THR A 299 9.49 9.24 -19.96
CA THR A 299 10.50 10.07 -20.64
C THR A 299 10.21 10.16 -22.14
N GLU A 300 10.33 11.34 -22.72
CA GLU A 300 10.10 11.60 -24.13
C GLU A 300 10.82 10.60 -25.02
N GLY A 301 10.09 9.96 -25.94
CA GLY A 301 10.59 8.97 -26.89
C GLY A 301 10.51 7.50 -26.47
N VAL A 302 10.23 7.19 -25.19
CA VAL A 302 10.07 5.81 -24.68
C VAL A 302 8.69 5.58 -24.09
N VAL A 303 7.80 6.57 -24.13
CA VAL A 303 6.48 6.49 -23.52
C VAL A 303 5.63 5.47 -24.25
N LEU A 304 5.24 4.41 -23.55
CA LEU A 304 4.14 3.57 -23.99
C LEU A 304 2.87 4.45 -23.99
N PRO A 305 2.10 4.51 -25.09
CA PRO A 305 0.96 5.42 -25.22
C PRO A 305 -0.01 5.40 -24.06
N ASP A 306 -0.24 4.21 -23.49
CA ASP A 306 -1.16 4.01 -22.37
C ASP A 306 -0.67 4.63 -21.06
N PHE A 307 0.65 4.79 -20.88
CA PHE A 307 1.24 5.45 -19.71
C PHE A 307 1.21 7.00 -19.81
N ALA A 308 1.11 7.56 -21.01
CA ALA A 308 1.01 9.01 -21.19
C ALA A 308 -0.24 9.60 -20.51
N HIS A 309 -1.27 8.79 -20.30
CA HIS A 309 -2.53 9.17 -19.68
C HIS A 309 -2.60 8.87 -18.19
N LEU A 310 -1.57 8.25 -17.62
CA LEU A 310 -1.52 7.89 -16.21
C LEU A 310 -0.51 8.77 -15.47
N ARG A 311 -1.00 9.58 -14.54
CA ARG A 311 -0.17 10.36 -13.63
C ARG A 311 -0.08 9.66 -12.28
N ILE A 312 1.12 9.58 -11.73
CA ILE A 312 1.39 9.03 -10.40
C ILE A 312 2.03 10.14 -9.56
N GLU A 313 1.42 10.46 -8.42
CA GLU A 313 1.94 11.38 -7.40
C GLU A 313 2.27 10.57 -6.15
N VAL A 314 3.54 10.60 -5.73
CA VAL A 314 4.02 9.89 -4.55
C VAL A 314 4.17 10.86 -3.40
N LEU A 315 3.42 10.62 -2.32
CA LEU A 315 3.44 11.39 -1.08
C LEU A 315 4.21 10.58 -0.04
N LYS A 316 5.46 10.95 0.19
CA LYS A 316 6.36 10.26 1.10
C LYS A 316 6.48 11.05 2.41
N HIS A 317 6.10 10.47 3.53
CA HIS A 317 6.05 11.18 4.83
C HIS A 317 7.40 11.75 5.27
N VAL A 318 8.50 11.11 4.88
CA VAL A 318 9.86 11.59 5.17
C VAL A 318 10.30 12.75 4.28
N ASP A 319 9.55 13.09 3.23
CA ASP A 319 9.83 14.24 2.36
C ASP A 319 9.15 15.52 2.85
N ALA A 320 8.51 15.47 4.02
CA ALA A 320 7.94 16.65 4.65
C ALA A 320 9.00 17.74 4.88
N ASP A 321 8.68 18.97 4.50
CA ASP A 321 9.54 20.13 4.73
C ASP A 321 9.40 20.64 6.17
N TRP A 322 10.48 20.54 6.93
CA TRP A 322 10.56 21.03 8.29
C TRP A 322 11.37 22.33 8.34
N SER A 323 10.97 23.26 9.23
CA SER A 323 11.69 24.52 9.42
C SER A 323 12.49 24.62 10.73
N GLY A 324 12.53 23.52 11.52
CA GLY A 324 13.24 23.43 12.79
C GLY A 324 12.31 23.41 13.99
N TYR A 325 12.84 23.77 15.18
CA TYR A 325 12.17 23.62 16.47
C TYR A 325 10.74 24.22 16.52
N GLN A 326 10.55 25.40 15.93
CA GLN A 326 9.23 26.08 15.94
C GLN A 326 8.16 25.32 15.17
N ASP A 327 8.57 24.41 14.32
CA ASP A 327 7.69 23.58 13.52
C ASP A 327 7.33 22.25 14.19
N LEU A 328 7.92 21.95 15.33
CA LEU A 328 7.57 20.75 16.10
C LEU A 328 6.16 20.85 16.68
N PRO A 329 5.43 19.71 16.73
CA PRO A 329 4.24 19.62 17.59
C PRO A 329 4.58 19.94 19.05
N ASP A 330 3.70 20.62 19.77
CA ASP A 330 3.96 21.03 21.17
C ASP A 330 4.36 19.83 22.06
N VAL A 331 3.70 18.69 21.87
CA VAL A 331 3.96 17.45 22.62
C VAL A 331 5.36 16.86 22.36
N CYS A 332 6.06 17.32 21.33
CA CYS A 332 7.40 16.87 20.99
C CYS A 332 8.52 17.81 21.45
N ARG A 333 8.19 19.03 21.88
CA ARG A 333 9.22 20.05 22.17
C ARG A 333 10.19 19.68 23.30
N GLU A 334 9.74 18.85 24.24
CA GLU A 334 10.59 18.35 25.31
C GLU A 334 11.54 17.25 24.84
N ASP A 335 11.22 16.56 23.73
CA ASP A 335 12.03 15.48 23.17
C ASP A 335 13.17 15.99 22.24
N PHE A 336 13.16 17.29 21.89
CA PHE A 336 14.12 17.88 20.96
C PHE A 336 14.81 19.12 21.54
N PRO A 337 16.10 19.34 21.25
CA PRO A 337 16.80 20.56 21.64
C PRO A 337 16.28 21.78 20.84
N PRO A 338 16.37 23.01 21.40
CA PRO A 338 15.88 24.23 20.74
C PRO A 338 16.55 24.55 19.40
N ASP A 339 17.75 24.05 19.18
CA ASP A 339 18.56 24.20 17.95
C ASP A 339 18.41 23.04 16.97
N VAL A 340 17.40 22.16 17.16
CA VAL A 340 17.14 21.03 16.26
C VAL A 340 16.99 21.48 14.82
N THR A 341 17.73 20.86 13.94
CA THR A 341 17.70 21.13 12.50
C THR A 341 16.55 20.39 11.79
N PRO A 342 16.10 20.88 10.62
CA PRO A 342 15.15 20.17 9.77
C PRO A 342 15.54 18.72 9.45
N ALA A 343 16.84 18.49 9.21
CA ALA A 343 17.39 17.16 8.91
C ALA A 343 17.26 16.20 10.09
N GLN A 344 17.48 16.67 11.32
CA GLN A 344 17.33 15.86 12.53
C GLN A 344 15.86 15.52 12.80
N ILE A 345 14.91 16.43 12.53
CA ILE A 345 13.48 16.14 12.64
C ILE A 345 13.09 15.09 11.58
N LYS A 346 13.53 15.26 10.34
CA LYS A 346 13.31 14.29 9.27
C LYS A 346 13.85 12.90 9.63
N GLN A 347 15.04 12.84 10.18
CA GLN A 347 15.64 11.60 10.70
C GLN A 347 14.79 10.98 11.81
N ALA A 348 14.31 11.78 12.77
CA ALA A 348 13.46 11.28 13.85
C ALA A 348 12.14 10.70 13.31
N VAL A 349 11.51 11.35 12.32
CA VAL A 349 10.31 10.84 11.65
C VAL A 349 10.58 9.50 10.97
N SER A 350 11.70 9.37 10.27
CA SER A 350 12.07 8.14 9.57
C SER A 350 12.40 6.97 10.50
N GLN A 351 12.77 7.25 11.74
CA GLN A 351 13.09 6.24 12.75
C GLN A 351 11.87 5.77 13.56
N ILE A 352 10.68 6.31 13.30
CA ILE A 352 9.45 5.85 13.97
C ILE A 352 9.14 4.42 13.50
N PRO A 353 9.20 3.42 14.39
CA PRO A 353 9.10 2.03 13.97
C PRO A 353 7.68 1.66 13.52
N THR A 354 7.59 0.80 12.50
CA THR A 354 6.34 0.20 12.04
C THR A 354 5.90 -0.89 13.02
N LEU A 355 4.93 -0.56 13.86
CA LEU A 355 4.37 -1.47 14.88
C LEU A 355 2.85 -1.33 14.91
N PHE A 356 2.15 -2.32 15.51
CA PHE A 356 0.72 -2.24 15.79
C PHE A 356 0.38 -1.37 17.02
N LYS A 357 1.26 -0.41 17.34
CA LYS A 357 1.08 0.61 18.38
C LYS A 357 1.95 1.82 18.09
N ILE A 358 1.49 2.99 18.50
CA ILE A 358 2.33 4.19 18.58
C ILE A 358 3.07 4.18 19.92
N LYS A 359 4.40 4.33 19.91
CA LYS A 359 5.21 4.23 21.13
C LYS A 359 5.02 5.44 22.06
N THR A 360 4.99 6.65 21.50
CA THR A 360 4.86 7.90 22.27
C THR A 360 3.85 8.83 21.60
N PRO A 361 3.24 9.76 22.36
CA PRO A 361 2.39 10.80 21.78
C PRO A 361 3.12 11.65 20.73
N CYS A 362 4.41 11.93 20.95
CA CYS A 362 5.24 12.66 20.00
C CYS A 362 5.35 11.95 18.64
N HIS A 363 5.57 10.63 18.63
CA HIS A 363 5.62 9.86 17.37
C HIS A 363 4.33 10.03 16.55
N GLY A 364 3.17 9.93 17.21
CA GLY A 364 1.89 10.13 16.54
C GLY A 364 1.71 11.54 15.98
N ALA A 365 2.11 12.55 16.74
CA ALA A 365 2.02 13.95 16.34
C ALA A 365 2.99 14.30 15.20
N LEU A 366 4.22 13.75 15.22
CA LEU A 366 5.20 13.91 14.12
C LEU A 366 4.68 13.31 12.82
N LEU A 367 4.17 12.08 12.85
CA LEU A 367 3.62 11.42 11.65
C LEU A 367 2.42 12.19 11.09
N GLU A 368 1.51 12.66 11.94
CA GLU A 368 0.37 13.47 11.52
C GLU A 368 0.83 14.78 10.86
N LYS A 369 1.78 15.47 11.47
CA LYS A 369 2.28 16.73 10.93
C LYS A 369 3.05 16.52 9.63
N ALA A 370 3.88 15.48 9.54
CA ALA A 370 4.56 15.10 8.32
C ALA A 370 3.57 14.83 7.19
N ALA A 371 2.52 14.04 7.44
CA ALA A 371 1.49 13.75 6.45
C ALA A 371 0.77 15.02 5.95
N ARG A 372 0.40 15.94 6.86
CA ARG A 372 -0.21 17.24 6.48
C ARG A 372 0.70 18.05 5.58
N LYS A 373 1.98 18.19 5.94
CA LYS A 373 2.97 18.94 5.15
C LYS A 373 3.12 18.37 3.74
N VAL A 374 3.27 17.07 3.61
CA VAL A 374 3.42 16.41 2.31
C VAL A 374 2.16 16.57 1.46
N VAL A 375 0.96 16.46 2.05
CA VAL A 375 -0.29 16.73 1.32
C VAL A 375 -0.34 18.18 0.83
N GLU A 376 0.04 19.15 1.66
CA GLU A 376 0.10 20.57 1.27
C GLU A 376 1.10 20.82 0.14
N GLN A 377 2.28 20.21 0.17
CA GLN A 377 3.30 20.30 -0.87
C GLN A 377 2.81 19.75 -2.22
N HIS A 378 2.05 18.66 -2.23
CA HIS A 378 1.55 18.01 -3.45
C HIS A 378 0.18 18.53 -3.91
N ARG A 379 -0.57 19.20 -3.04
CA ARG A 379 -1.93 19.70 -3.32
C ARG A 379 -2.05 20.50 -4.62
N PRO A 380 -1.18 21.46 -4.95
CA PRO A 380 -1.30 22.22 -6.21
C PRO A 380 -1.27 21.31 -7.45
N ARG A 381 -0.38 20.34 -7.47
CA ARG A 381 -0.22 19.40 -8.60
C ARG A 381 -1.45 18.52 -8.76
N ILE A 382 -1.98 18.00 -7.65
CA ILE A 382 -3.18 17.15 -7.64
C ILE A 382 -4.40 17.94 -8.08
N VAL A 383 -4.60 19.14 -7.54
CA VAL A 383 -5.76 20.00 -7.85
C VAL A 383 -5.71 20.45 -9.32
N ASN A 384 -4.55 20.84 -9.84
CA ASN A 384 -4.40 21.24 -11.23
C ASN A 384 -4.74 20.06 -12.16
N PHE A 385 -4.21 18.88 -11.89
CA PHE A 385 -4.55 17.68 -12.68
C PHE A 385 -6.07 17.44 -12.71
N ILE A 386 -6.74 17.51 -11.57
CA ILE A 386 -8.21 17.31 -11.47
C ILE A 386 -8.93 18.38 -12.29
N LYS A 387 -8.57 19.67 -12.13
CA LYS A 387 -9.19 20.78 -12.90
C LYS A 387 -9.02 20.60 -14.41
N ASP A 388 -7.82 20.27 -14.86
CA ASP A 388 -7.50 20.13 -16.29
C ASP A 388 -8.29 18.98 -16.95
N HIS A 389 -8.71 17.97 -16.18
CA HIS A 389 -9.38 16.78 -16.69
C HIS A 389 -10.88 16.70 -16.37
N THR A 390 -11.41 17.57 -15.47
CA THR A 390 -12.84 17.63 -15.13
C THR A 390 -13.58 18.76 -15.82
N GLN A 391 -12.87 19.75 -16.37
CA GLN A 391 -13.47 20.93 -17.01
C GLN A 391 -13.72 20.77 -18.52
N LYS A 392 -13.57 19.57 -19.10
CA LYS A 392 -13.98 19.37 -20.51
C LYS A 392 -15.38 18.78 -20.53
N PRO A 393 -16.33 19.49 -21.20
CA PRO A 393 -17.69 19.01 -21.40
C PRO A 393 -17.74 17.71 -22.22
#